data_3980baa06c44a349f9dadd70771bb93a
#
_entry.id   3980baa06c44a349f9dadd70771bb93a
#
_cell.length_a   1.000
_cell.length_b   1.000
_cell.length_c   1.000
_cell.angle_alpha   90.00
_cell.angle_beta   90.00
_cell.angle_gamma   90.00
#
_symmetry.space_group_name_H-M   'P 1'
#
loop_
_entity.id
_entity.type
_entity.pdbx_description
1 polymer ?
#
loop_
_entity_poly.entity_id
_entity_poly.type
_entity_poly.pdbx_seq_one_letter_code
_entity_poly.pdbx_strand_id
1 'polypeptide(L)' 'MNLTQNQKDTIIRAIKADTPWTLAFEEVQKAAYKLMSRRSQSMFRDNPKALKCLSLYFDNERLFKLVVV' A
#
# COMPACT_ATOMS: atom_id res chain seq x y z
N MET A 1 -7.40 -9.27 -12.69
CA MET A 1 -5.93 -9.37 -12.69
C MET A 1 -5.49 -10.14 -11.47
N ASN A 2 -4.70 -11.19 -11.67
CA ASN A 2 -4.24 -12.03 -10.58
C ASN A 2 -2.86 -11.58 -10.12
N LEU A 3 -2.78 -11.16 -8.88
CA LEU A 3 -1.53 -10.77 -8.25
C LEU A 3 -0.96 -11.94 -7.47
N THR A 4 0.36 -12.05 -7.47
CA THR A 4 1.03 -13.07 -6.66
C THR A 4 0.91 -12.69 -5.18
N GLN A 5 1.07 -13.68 -4.30
CA GLN A 5 1.07 -13.43 -2.86
C GLN A 5 2.20 -12.46 -2.48
N ASN A 6 3.33 -12.56 -3.16
CA ASN A 6 4.46 -11.67 -2.93
C ASN A 6 4.13 -10.21 -3.24
N GLN A 7 3.40 -9.98 -4.33
CA GLN A 7 2.94 -8.63 -4.68
C GLN A 7 1.95 -8.07 -3.65
N LYS A 8 1.01 -8.90 -3.19
CA LYS A 8 0.07 -8.52 -2.14
C LYS A 8 0.80 -8.16 -0.85
N ASP A 9 1.76 -8.97 -0.45
CA ASP A 9 2.55 -8.74 0.76
C ASP A 9 3.34 -7.44 0.66
N THR A 10 3.87 -7.13 -0.52
CA THR A 10 4.60 -5.90 -0.77
C THR A 10 3.71 -4.68 -0.57
N ILE A 11 2.49 -4.72 -1.10
CA ILE A 11 1.52 -3.64 -0.94
C ILE A 11 1.17 -3.44 0.55
N ILE A 12 0.84 -4.51 1.24
CA ILE A 12 0.47 -4.45 2.66
C ILE A 12 1.62 -3.93 3.51
N ARG A 13 2.83 -4.38 3.21
CA ARG A 13 4.02 -3.93 3.92
C ARG A 13 4.25 -2.42 3.74
N ALA A 14 4.07 -1.93 2.51
CA ALA A 14 4.22 -0.51 2.22
C ALA A 14 3.18 0.34 2.97
N ILE A 15 1.94 -0.15 3.05
CA ILE A 15 0.86 0.55 3.77
C ILE A 15 1.16 0.61 5.27
N LYS A 16 1.66 -0.49 5.84
CA LYS A 16 1.94 -0.59 7.27
C LYS A 16 3.23 0.09 7.70
N ALA A 17 4.10 0.43 6.75
CA ALA A 17 5.35 1.13 7.06
C ALA A 17 5.04 2.51 7.64
N ASP A 18 5.68 2.83 8.76
CA ASP A 18 5.47 4.11 9.44
C ASP A 18 6.50 5.15 8.97
N THR A 19 6.74 5.17 7.69
CA THR A 19 7.71 6.07 7.09
C THR A 19 7.11 6.74 5.87
N PRO A 20 7.44 8.00 5.61
CA PRO A 20 6.98 8.69 4.41
C PRO A 20 7.57 8.03 3.16
N TRP A 21 6.98 8.34 2.02
CA TRP A 21 7.50 7.90 0.73
C TRP A 21 8.91 8.48 0.53
N THR A 22 9.92 7.65 0.68
CA THR A 22 11.32 8.07 0.61
C THR A 22 12.12 7.15 -0.29
N LEU A 23 13.29 7.61 -0.69
CA LEU A 23 14.22 6.83 -1.52
C LEU A 23 14.70 5.56 -0.80
N ALA A 24 14.75 5.57 0.52
CA ALA A 24 15.21 4.42 1.30
C ALA A 24 14.34 3.19 1.13
N PHE A 25 13.07 3.38 0.82
CA PHE A 25 12.11 2.29 0.62
C PHE A 25 11.66 2.19 -0.83
N GLU A 26 12.49 2.71 -1.72
CA GLU A 26 12.10 2.96 -3.10
C GLU A 26 11.57 1.74 -3.83
N GLU A 27 12.27 0.62 -3.77
CA GLU A 27 11.90 -0.57 -4.53
C GLU A 27 10.56 -1.15 -4.07
N VAL A 28 10.39 -1.31 -2.77
CA VAL A 28 9.17 -1.87 -2.20
C VAL A 28 7.99 -0.93 -2.43
N GLN A 29 8.21 0.35 -2.17
CA GLN A 29 7.15 1.35 -2.32
C GLN A 29 6.76 1.57 -3.78
N LYS A 30 7.72 1.59 -4.69
CA LYS A 30 7.42 1.72 -6.11
C LYS A 30 6.62 0.54 -6.64
N ALA A 31 6.98 -0.67 -6.25
CA ALA A 31 6.25 -1.86 -6.68
C ALA A 31 4.80 -1.82 -6.15
N ALA A 32 4.63 -1.49 -4.88
CA ALA A 32 3.30 -1.36 -4.28
C ALA A 32 2.51 -0.23 -4.93
N TYR A 33 3.15 0.91 -5.15
CA TYR A 33 2.51 2.09 -5.73
C TYR A 33 1.93 1.81 -7.11
N LYS A 34 2.69 1.11 -7.95
CA LYS A 34 2.23 0.77 -9.31
C LYS A 34 0.97 -0.10 -9.32
N LEU A 35 0.77 -0.89 -8.27
CA LEU A 35 -0.36 -1.81 -8.19
C LEU A 35 -1.58 -1.17 -7.53
N MET A 36 -1.44 0.00 -6.95
CA MET A 36 -2.52 0.72 -6.29
C MET A 36 -3.42 1.44 -7.28
N SER A 37 -4.68 1.63 -6.92
CA SER A 37 -5.57 2.52 -7.66
C SER A 37 -5.04 3.95 -7.61
N ARG A 38 -5.48 4.81 -8.54
CA ARG A 38 -5.06 6.22 -8.54
C ARG A 38 -5.42 6.93 -7.24
N ARG A 39 -6.61 6.64 -6.72
CA ARG A 39 -7.06 7.21 -5.45
C ARG A 39 -6.14 6.81 -4.31
N SER A 40 -5.83 5.52 -4.23
CA SER A 40 -4.93 5.01 -3.19
C SER A 40 -3.51 5.50 -3.37
N GLN A 41 -3.05 5.65 -4.60
CA GLN A 41 -1.74 6.23 -4.89
C GLN A 41 -1.62 7.64 -4.34
N SER A 42 -2.65 8.47 -4.58
CA SER A 42 -2.68 9.84 -4.07
C SER A 42 -2.69 9.86 -2.55
N MET A 43 -3.55 9.05 -1.94
CA MET A 43 -3.63 8.97 -0.48
C MET A 43 -2.33 8.50 0.15
N PHE A 44 -1.70 7.48 -0.43
CA PHE A 44 -0.46 6.93 0.08
C PHE A 44 0.69 7.94 -0.01
N ARG A 45 0.77 8.66 -1.13
CA ARG A 45 1.81 9.67 -1.34
C ARG A 45 1.64 10.87 -0.43
N ASP A 46 0.39 11.38 -0.33
CA ASP A 46 0.12 12.62 0.39
C ASP A 46 -0.06 12.39 1.89
N ASN A 47 -0.58 11.25 2.28
CA ASN A 47 -0.84 10.95 3.69
C ASN A 47 -0.75 9.45 3.97
N PRO A 48 0.48 8.88 4.02
CA PRO A 48 0.65 7.46 4.27
C PRO A 48 0.06 7.00 5.62
N LYS A 49 -0.04 7.90 6.58
CA LYS A 49 -0.64 7.57 7.89
C LYS A 49 -2.13 7.26 7.80
N ALA A 50 -2.83 7.84 6.84
CA ALA A 50 -4.25 7.55 6.64
C ALA A 50 -4.46 6.08 6.28
N LEU A 51 -3.65 5.56 5.36
CA LEU A 51 -3.71 4.15 4.98
C LEU A 51 -3.28 3.25 6.13
N LYS A 52 -2.29 3.65 6.90
CA LYS A 52 -1.88 2.91 8.09
C LYS A 52 -3.00 2.82 9.12
N CYS A 53 -3.74 3.90 9.34
CA CYS A 53 -4.90 3.88 10.22
C CYS A 53 -5.95 2.89 9.73
N LEU A 54 -6.22 2.83 8.44
CA LEU A 54 -7.15 1.85 7.87
C LEU A 54 -6.67 0.42 8.13
N SER A 55 -5.36 0.18 8.12
CA SER A 55 -4.80 -1.15 8.36
C SER A 55 -5.08 -1.69 9.75
N LEU A 56 -5.41 -0.81 10.70
CA LEU A 56 -5.77 -1.20 12.06
C LEU A 56 -7.19 -1.75 12.16
N TYR A 57 -8.07 -1.40 11.22
CA TYR A 57 -9.47 -1.76 11.24
C TYR A 57 -9.83 -2.88 10.27
N PHE A 58 -9.01 -3.12 9.28
CA PHE A 58 -9.26 -4.11 8.25
C PHE A 58 -8.18 -5.19 8.27
N ASP A 59 -8.58 -6.44 8.01
CA ASP A 59 -7.59 -7.49 7.78
C ASP A 59 -6.85 -7.22 6.47
N ASN A 60 -5.74 -7.92 6.27
CA ASN A 60 -4.87 -7.69 5.11
C ASN A 60 -5.60 -7.87 3.79
N GLU A 61 -6.49 -8.85 3.71
CA GLU A 61 -7.21 -9.13 2.46
C GLU A 61 -8.20 -8.03 2.11
N ARG A 62 -8.96 -7.57 3.10
CA ARG A 62 -9.90 -6.46 2.90
C ARG A 62 -9.18 -5.15 2.58
N LEU A 63 -8.10 -4.90 3.30
CA LEU A 63 -7.28 -3.72 3.05
C LEU A 63 -6.73 -3.73 1.62
N PHE A 64 -6.24 -4.88 1.18
CA PHE A 64 -5.75 -5.05 -0.17
C PHE A 64 -6.82 -4.72 -1.21
N LYS A 65 -8.04 -5.21 -1.01
CA LYS A 65 -9.15 -4.95 -1.93
C LYS A 65 -9.54 -3.47 -1.98
N LEU A 66 -9.38 -2.75 -0.88
CA LEU A 66 -9.64 -1.31 -0.85
C LEU A 66 -8.59 -0.50 -1.59
N VAL A 67 -7.37 -0.98 -1.62
CA VAL A 67 -6.22 -0.26 -2.14
C VAL A 67 -5.97 -0.55 -3.62
N VAL A 68 -6.22 -1.78 -4.06
CA VAL A 68 -5.92 -2.24 -5.41
C VAL A 68 -7.22 -2.38 -6.21
N VAL A 69 -7.22 -1.85 -7.40
CA VAL A 69 -8.33 -1.95 -8.33
C VAL A 69 -8.29 -3.29 -9.06
#